data_1e679c4f807430b58b597903ac3e4780
#
_entry.id   1e679c4f807430b58b597903ac3e4780
#
_cell.length_a   1.000
_cell.length_b   1.000
_cell.length_c   1.000
_cell.angle_alpha   90.00
_cell.angle_beta   90.00
_cell.angle_gamma   90.00
#
_symmetry.space_group_name_H-M   'P 1'
#
loop_
_entity.id
_entity.type
_entity.pdbx_description
1 polymer ?
#
loop_
_entity_poly.entity_id
_entity_poly.type
_entity_poly.pdbx_seq_one_letter_code
_entity_poly.pdbx_strand_id
1 'polypeptide(L)'
;MKKGQVWWAEIDEPKGSEPGYRRPVVIVQVNAFNRSQIRTVVVVTITSNMFLSGAPGNVRLSRKACGLDRESVVNVSQIVTLDKTFLSDQAGKINPSKMKDIEDGLRLVLGL
;
A
#
# COMPACT_ATOMS: atom_id res chain seq x y z
N MET A 1 4.74 3.34 -12.41
CA MET A 1 4.62 2.80 -11.03
C MET A 1 6.00 2.56 -10.46
N LYS A 2 6.24 3.11 -9.27
CA LYS A 2 7.53 2.99 -8.59
C LYS A 2 7.33 2.60 -7.14
N LYS A 3 8.28 1.86 -6.57
CA LYS A 3 8.30 1.51 -5.16
C LYS A 3 8.19 2.77 -4.29
N GLY A 4 7.31 2.73 -3.29
CA GLY A 4 7.04 3.85 -2.39
C GLY A 4 5.91 4.77 -2.83
N GLN A 5 5.42 4.64 -4.04
CA GLN A 5 4.25 5.41 -4.46
C GLN A 5 2.98 4.89 -3.80
N VAL A 6 2.10 5.81 -3.44
CA VAL A 6 0.77 5.51 -2.91
C VAL A 6 -0.24 5.66 -4.03
N TRP A 7 -1.01 4.62 -4.26
CA TRP A 7 -2.01 4.57 -5.33
C TRP A 7 -3.37 4.17 -4.77
N TRP A 8 -4.42 4.65 -5.41
CA TRP A 8 -5.76 4.11 -5.21
C TRP A 8 -5.92 2.84 -6.05
N ALA A 9 -6.43 1.78 -5.43
CA ALA A 9 -6.58 0.48 -6.08
C ALA A 9 -8.00 -0.06 -5.93
N GLU A 10 -8.51 -0.67 -7.00
CA GLU A 10 -9.72 -1.48 -6.97
C GLU A 10 -9.32 -2.88 -6.53
N ILE A 11 -9.59 -3.24 -5.27
CA ILE A 11 -9.14 -4.51 -4.69
C ILE A 11 -10.17 -5.61 -4.88
N ASP A 12 -11.45 -5.27 -4.77
CA ASP A 12 -12.54 -6.20 -4.93
C ASP A 12 -13.53 -5.72 -5.98
N GLU A 13 -14.13 -6.67 -6.71
CA GLU A 13 -15.24 -6.37 -7.59
C GLU A 13 -16.53 -6.13 -6.78
N PRO A 14 -17.45 -5.29 -7.27
CA PRO A 14 -18.76 -5.12 -6.65
C PRO A 14 -19.48 -6.46 -6.56
N LYS A 15 -20.07 -6.75 -5.40
CA LYS A 15 -20.87 -7.95 -5.19
C LYS A 15 -22.31 -7.54 -4.94
N GLY A 16 -23.21 -7.94 -5.84
CA GLY A 16 -24.63 -7.58 -5.74
C GLY A 16 -24.81 -6.06 -5.75
N SER A 17 -25.43 -5.51 -4.69
CA SER A 17 -25.66 -4.08 -4.54
C SER A 17 -24.53 -3.34 -3.84
N GLU A 18 -23.47 -4.04 -3.44
CA GLU A 18 -22.32 -3.42 -2.78
C GLU A 18 -21.42 -2.71 -3.79
N PRO A 19 -20.95 -1.48 -3.49
CA PRO A 19 -19.99 -0.80 -4.36
C PRO A 19 -18.66 -1.54 -4.38
N GLY A 20 -17.92 -1.37 -5.46
CA GLY A 20 -16.55 -1.88 -5.57
C GLY A 20 -15.67 -1.30 -4.47
N TYR A 21 -14.70 -2.07 -4.06
CA TYR A 21 -13.82 -1.72 -2.96
C TYR A 21 -12.61 -0.95 -3.49
N ARG A 22 -12.54 0.33 -3.15
CA ARG A 22 -11.41 1.19 -3.52
C ARG A 22 -10.59 1.50 -2.27
N ARG A 23 -9.29 1.16 -2.28
CA ARG A 23 -8.39 1.39 -1.15
C ARG A 23 -7.08 2.01 -1.58
N PRO A 24 -6.47 2.81 -0.70
CA PRO A 24 -5.09 3.22 -0.93
C PRO A 24 -4.13 2.08 -0.61
N VAL A 25 -3.09 1.97 -1.42
CA VAL A 25 -2.03 0.98 -1.26
C VAL A 25 -0.68 1.64 -1.50
N VAL A 26 0.37 1.06 -0.93
CA VAL A 26 1.74 1.48 -1.22
C VAL A 26 2.44 0.38 -2.01
N ILE A 27 3.14 0.76 -3.08
CA ILE A 27 3.92 -0.17 -3.89
C ILE A 27 5.18 -0.54 -3.12
N VAL A 28 5.35 -1.83 -2.87
CA VAL A 28 6.53 -2.37 -2.18
C VAL A 28 7.40 -3.20 -3.12
N GLN A 29 6.89 -3.54 -4.31
CA GLN A 29 7.64 -4.30 -5.30
C GLN A 29 8.85 -3.52 -5.80
N VAL A 30 9.98 -4.22 -5.96
CA VAL A 30 11.22 -3.62 -6.43
C VAL A 30 11.06 -3.01 -7.83
N ASN A 31 11.73 -1.89 -8.08
CA ASN A 31 11.57 -1.15 -9.33
C ASN A 31 12.02 -1.93 -10.57
N ALA A 32 12.98 -2.84 -10.44
CA ALA A 32 13.37 -3.70 -11.56
C ALA A 32 12.17 -4.51 -12.08
N PHE A 33 11.32 -5.01 -11.18
CA PHE A 33 10.10 -5.71 -11.55
C PHE A 33 9.03 -4.73 -12.06
N ASN A 34 8.92 -3.57 -11.43
CA ASN A 34 7.94 -2.55 -11.85
C ASN A 34 8.18 -2.09 -13.28
N ARG A 35 9.44 -2.02 -13.71
CA ARG A 35 9.82 -1.64 -15.08
C ARG A 35 9.75 -2.77 -16.09
N SER A 36 9.65 -4.01 -15.62
CA SER A 36 9.57 -5.18 -16.48
C SER A 36 8.17 -5.32 -17.10
N GLN A 37 8.01 -6.34 -17.94
CA GLN A 37 6.73 -6.65 -18.56
C GLN A 37 5.77 -7.41 -17.63
N ILE A 38 6.18 -7.66 -16.39
CA ILE A 38 5.29 -8.32 -15.43
C ILE A 38 4.03 -7.47 -15.21
N ARG A 39 2.86 -8.11 -15.28
CA ARG A 39 1.57 -7.41 -15.22
C ARG A 39 1.09 -7.16 -13.80
N THR A 40 1.71 -7.79 -12.83
CA THR A 40 1.31 -7.70 -11.42
C THR A 40 2.25 -6.83 -10.63
N VAL A 41 1.74 -6.30 -9.53
CA VAL A 41 2.51 -5.49 -8.60
C VAL A 41 2.16 -5.87 -7.17
N VAL A 42 3.19 -6.04 -6.34
CA VAL A 42 3.02 -6.34 -4.91
C VAL A 42 2.86 -5.03 -4.17
N VAL A 43 1.77 -4.92 -3.43
CA VAL A 43 1.41 -3.73 -2.65
C VAL A 43 1.06 -4.12 -1.22
N VAL A 44 1.04 -3.13 -0.33
CA VAL A 44 0.55 -3.26 1.04
C VAL A 44 -0.61 -2.29 1.22
N THR A 45 -1.68 -2.74 1.87
CA THR A 45 -2.85 -1.89 2.05
C THR A 45 -2.61 -0.82 3.10
N ILE A 46 -3.25 0.32 2.88
CA ILE A 46 -3.24 1.45 3.81
C ILE A 46 -4.66 1.62 4.33
N THR A 47 -4.80 1.84 5.63
CA THR A 47 -6.10 2.00 6.28
C THR A 47 -6.15 3.29 7.09
N SER A 48 -7.32 3.89 7.20
CA SER A 48 -7.57 5.00 8.12
C SER A 48 -7.95 4.54 9.52
N ASN A 49 -8.03 3.25 9.76
CA ASN A 49 -8.32 2.69 11.08
C ASN A 49 -7.10 2.80 11.98
N MET A 50 -7.07 3.84 12.81
CA MET A 50 -5.92 4.16 13.66
C MET A 50 -5.70 3.16 14.80
N PHE A 51 -6.66 2.31 15.10
CA PHE A 51 -6.46 1.21 16.06
C PHE A 51 -5.37 0.24 15.61
N LEU A 52 -5.14 0.15 14.29
CA LEU A 52 -4.10 -0.72 13.76
C LEU A 52 -2.69 -0.13 13.87
N SER A 53 -2.54 1.13 14.28
CA SER A 53 -1.22 1.76 14.42
C SER A 53 -0.32 1.08 15.45
N GLY A 54 -0.91 0.43 16.44
CA GLY A 54 -0.16 -0.31 17.48
C GLY A 54 0.21 -1.74 17.11
N ALA A 55 -0.26 -2.26 15.99
CA ALA A 55 0.08 -3.62 15.58
C ALA A 55 1.57 -3.69 15.16
N PRO A 56 2.27 -4.79 15.53
CA PRO A 56 3.70 -4.90 15.22
C PRO A 56 4.01 -4.73 13.74
N GLY A 57 5.00 -3.90 13.44
CA GLY A 57 5.44 -3.63 12.08
C GLY A 57 4.64 -2.61 11.30
N ASN A 58 3.45 -2.24 11.77
CA ASN A 58 2.63 -1.24 11.10
C ASN A 58 3.24 0.15 11.22
N VAL A 59 3.05 0.98 10.19
CA VAL A 59 3.66 2.30 10.08
C VAL A 59 2.58 3.37 9.96
N ARG A 60 2.62 4.32 10.87
CA ARG A 60 1.71 5.46 10.89
C ARG A 60 2.21 6.53 9.93
N LEU A 61 1.31 7.08 9.13
CA LEU A 61 1.61 8.12 8.15
C LEU A 61 0.70 9.32 8.36
N SER A 62 1.30 10.51 8.41
CA SER A 62 0.52 11.75 8.36
C SER A 62 -0.09 11.93 6.95
N ARG A 63 -1.07 12.82 6.82
CA ARG A 63 -1.66 13.15 5.53
C ARG A 63 -0.59 13.59 4.52
N LYS A 64 0.35 14.43 4.94
CA LYS A 64 1.45 14.89 4.10
C LYS A 64 2.35 13.75 3.65
N ALA A 65 2.60 12.79 4.52
CA ALA A 65 3.49 11.68 4.22
C ALA A 65 2.93 10.71 3.20
N CYS A 66 1.61 10.58 3.12
CA CYS A 66 0.99 9.60 2.21
C CYS A 66 0.22 10.22 1.04
N GLY A 67 -0.03 11.53 1.05
CA GLY A 67 -0.81 12.20 0.02
C GLY A 67 -2.31 11.91 0.10
N LEU A 68 -2.78 11.34 1.21
CA LEU A 68 -4.19 11.06 1.45
C LEU A 68 -4.82 12.18 2.27
N ASP A 69 -6.15 12.22 2.32
CA ASP A 69 -6.90 13.23 3.05
C ASP A 69 -7.00 12.95 4.55
N ARG A 70 -6.53 11.80 5.00
CA ARG A 70 -6.55 11.37 6.41
C ARG A 70 -5.22 10.81 6.84
N GLU A 71 -4.91 10.97 8.14
CA GLU A 71 -3.87 10.21 8.79
C GLU A 71 -4.17 8.71 8.63
N SER A 72 -3.17 7.91 8.34
CA SER A 72 -3.35 6.53 7.91
C SER A 72 -2.28 5.61 8.49
N VAL A 73 -2.51 4.31 8.34
CA VAL A 73 -1.60 3.26 8.79
C VAL A 73 -1.32 2.31 7.64
N VAL A 74 -0.05 2.04 7.40
CA VAL A 74 0.36 0.96 6.49
C VAL A 74 0.24 -0.35 7.26
N ASN A 75 -0.65 -1.22 6.80
CA ASN A 75 -0.92 -2.49 7.47
C ASN A 75 -0.07 -3.60 6.82
N VAL A 76 1.12 -3.82 7.34
CA VAL A 76 2.13 -4.69 6.72
C VAL A 76 1.73 -6.17 6.67
N SER A 77 0.74 -6.58 7.44
CA SER A 77 0.22 -7.95 7.36
C SER A 77 -0.73 -8.17 6.17
N GLN A 78 -1.18 -7.11 5.51
CA GLN A 78 -2.03 -7.19 4.33
C GLN A 78 -1.23 -6.90 3.05
N ILE A 79 -0.46 -7.87 2.64
CA ILE A 79 0.32 -7.84 1.40
C ILE A 79 -0.57 -8.43 0.31
N VAL A 80 -0.74 -7.70 -0.78
CA VAL A 80 -1.62 -8.10 -1.89
C VAL A 80 -0.86 -7.98 -3.20
N THR A 81 -1.06 -8.95 -4.07
CA THR A 81 -0.57 -8.87 -5.45
C THR A 81 -1.75 -8.54 -6.36
N LEU A 82 -1.64 -7.43 -7.08
CA LEU A 82 -2.71 -6.93 -7.94
C LEU A 82 -2.21 -6.85 -9.39
N ASP A 83 -3.14 -6.98 -10.32
CA ASP A 83 -2.87 -6.57 -11.69
C ASP A 83 -2.65 -5.05 -11.71
N LYS A 84 -1.66 -4.60 -12.46
CA LYS A 84 -1.33 -3.16 -12.54
C LYS A 84 -2.51 -2.30 -12.99
N THR A 85 -3.43 -2.88 -13.78
CA THR A 85 -4.62 -2.16 -14.26
C THR A 85 -5.59 -1.80 -13.13
N PHE A 86 -5.48 -2.43 -11.98
CA PHE A 86 -6.32 -2.11 -10.81
C PHE A 86 -5.89 -0.83 -10.11
N LEU A 87 -4.68 -0.33 -10.39
CA LEU A 87 -4.20 0.93 -9.83
C LEU A 87 -4.69 2.10 -10.71
N SER A 88 -5.56 2.93 -10.16
CA SER A 88 -6.25 3.98 -10.92
C SER A 88 -5.56 5.34 -10.87
N ASP A 89 -5.25 5.83 -9.66
CA ASP A 89 -4.72 7.17 -9.45
C ASP A 89 -3.61 7.15 -8.43
N GLN A 90 -2.53 7.88 -8.71
CA GLN A 90 -1.48 8.08 -7.73
C GLN A 90 -1.91 9.16 -6.73
N ALA A 91 -1.89 8.82 -5.43
CA ALA A 91 -2.23 9.75 -4.37
C ALA A 91 -1.00 10.50 -3.84
N GLY A 92 0.14 9.83 -3.78
CA GLY A 92 1.34 10.42 -3.22
C GLY A 92 2.55 9.51 -3.32
N LYS A 93 3.56 9.83 -2.53
CA LYS A 93 4.83 9.13 -2.51
C LYS A 93 5.39 9.17 -1.08
N ILE A 94 5.79 8.03 -0.59
CA ILE A 94 6.37 7.89 0.75
C ILE A 94 7.87 8.15 0.69
N ASN A 95 8.39 8.94 1.64
CA ASN A 95 9.80 9.26 1.68
C ASN A 95 10.66 8.03 2.08
N PRO A 96 11.98 8.05 1.79
CA PRO A 96 12.84 6.90 2.06
C PRO A 96 12.87 6.47 3.52
N SER A 97 12.79 7.40 4.47
CA SER A 97 12.81 7.09 5.90
C SER A 97 11.58 6.24 6.29
N LYS A 98 10.39 6.65 5.86
CA LYS A 98 9.16 5.89 6.11
C LYS A 98 9.11 4.59 5.32
N MET A 99 9.67 4.57 4.12
CA MET A 99 9.79 3.31 3.35
C MET A 99 10.67 2.30 4.07
N LYS A 100 11.74 2.75 4.72
CA LYS A 100 12.58 1.88 5.54
C LYS A 100 11.78 1.26 6.68
N ASP A 101 10.95 2.04 7.35
CA ASP A 101 10.08 1.54 8.42
C ASP A 101 9.10 0.48 7.89
N ILE A 102 8.53 0.70 6.71
CA ILE A 102 7.64 -0.26 6.05
C ILE A 102 8.39 -1.55 5.71
N GLU A 103 9.60 -1.43 5.16
CA GLU A 103 10.43 -2.60 4.84
C GLU A 103 10.79 -3.39 6.09
N ASP A 104 11.13 -2.72 7.19
CA ASP A 104 11.38 -3.37 8.48
C ASP A 104 10.13 -4.10 8.98
N GLY A 105 8.96 -3.50 8.84
CA GLY A 105 7.68 -4.14 9.17
C GLY A 105 7.40 -5.37 8.32
N LEU A 106 7.71 -5.30 7.03
CA LEU A 106 7.57 -6.45 6.12
C LEU A 106 8.53 -7.58 6.50
N ARG A 107 9.77 -7.26 6.86
CA ARG A 107 10.71 -8.27 7.35
C ARG A 107 10.20 -8.94 8.61
N LEU A 108 9.62 -8.16 9.51
CA LEU A 108 9.06 -8.69 10.76
C LEU A 108 7.92 -9.66 10.48
N VAL A 109 6.93 -9.26 9.69
CA VAL A 109 5.75 -10.08 9.44
C VAL A 109 6.07 -11.33 8.60
N LEU A 110 7.05 -11.25 7.71
CA LEU A 110 7.46 -12.37 6.85
C LEU A 110 8.59 -13.22 7.45
N GLY A 111 9.20 -12.78 8.54
CA GLY A 111 10.30 -13.50 9.17
C GLY A 111 11.60 -13.47 8.36
N LEU A 112 11.85 -12.37 7.65
CA LEU A 112 13.03 -12.24 6.79
C LEU A 112 14.17 -11.50 7.50
#